data_1df10131ed255713524aa61bff2eaa96
#
_entry.id   1df10131ed255713524aa61bff2eaa96
#
_cell.length_a   1.000
_cell.length_b   1.000
_cell.length_c   1.000
_cell.angle_alpha   90.00
_cell.angle_beta   90.00
_cell.angle_gamma   90.00
#
_symmetry.space_group_name_H-M   'P 1'
#
loop_
_entity.id
_entity.type
_entity.pdbx_description
1 polymer ?
#
loop_
_entity_poly.entity_id
_entity_poly.type
_entity_poly.pdbx_seq_one_letter_code
_entity_poly.pdbx_strand_id
1 'polypeptide(L)'
;HIALPDFSSGAMENWGPMTYRETAMLANAKSSLSSKRQIALVIAHETAHQWFGNLVTMRWWDDLWLNESFATMMEYLAADSFYPDWNIWEEFAVNEAILSLRRDAIDGVQSVHIPVHHPDEIGTIFDGAIVYAKGARLMNMLRNYVGEEAFKSGLANYFEKFAYQNTVGDDLWRALSAASGKDVASFMESWLKQPGYPVVEADYDNGKLKLSQSQFFIGEGKNKKRVWPILLNANNPNIPKILDEKSIMVEL
;
A
#
# COMPACT_ATOMS: atom_id res chain seq x y z
N HIS A 1 -22.31 -8.73 9.34
CA HIS A 1 -21.85 -7.41 9.80
C HIS A 1 -22.66 -7.01 11.02
N ILE A 2 -22.01 -6.60 12.11
CA ILE A 2 -22.63 -6.26 13.40
C ILE A 2 -22.13 -4.89 13.85
N ALA A 3 -23.01 -3.91 14.00
CA ALA A 3 -22.68 -2.63 14.62
C ALA A 3 -22.73 -2.76 16.16
N LEU A 4 -21.68 -2.27 16.83
CA LEU A 4 -21.55 -2.30 18.28
C LEU A 4 -21.49 -0.88 18.85
N PRO A 5 -22.26 -0.58 19.92
CA PRO A 5 -22.31 0.76 20.51
C PRO A 5 -20.97 1.19 21.12
N ASP A 6 -20.25 0.29 21.76
CA ASP A 6 -19.00 0.56 22.47
C ASP A 6 -17.87 -0.29 21.90
N PHE A 7 -17.37 0.07 20.70
CA PHE A 7 -16.28 -0.61 20.05
C PHE A 7 -15.05 0.30 19.94
N SER A 8 -13.92 -0.12 20.51
CA SER A 8 -12.71 0.70 20.60
C SER A 8 -12.04 0.96 19.25
N SER A 9 -12.07 -0.02 18.34
CA SER A 9 -11.56 0.09 16.98
C SER A 9 -12.63 0.65 16.03
N GLY A 10 -12.26 0.92 14.77
CA GLY A 10 -13.22 1.25 13.72
C GLY A 10 -14.08 0.06 13.36
N ALA A 11 -13.41 -1.05 13.06
CA ALA A 11 -14.03 -2.34 12.77
C ALA A 11 -13.04 -3.49 13.06
N MET A 12 -13.45 -4.73 12.80
CA MET A 12 -12.66 -5.94 12.96
C MET A 12 -13.20 -7.07 12.09
N GLU A 13 -12.33 -7.71 11.35
CA GLU A 13 -12.60 -8.72 10.34
C GLU A 13 -12.87 -10.13 10.88
N ASN A 14 -13.35 -10.29 12.09
CA ASN A 14 -13.56 -11.60 12.71
C ASN A 14 -14.22 -12.60 11.76
N TRP A 15 -13.74 -13.84 11.77
CA TRP A 15 -14.39 -14.94 11.06
C TRP A 15 -15.87 -15.07 11.45
N GLY A 16 -16.75 -15.04 10.45
CA GLY A 16 -18.19 -15.07 10.63
C GLY A 16 -18.78 -13.67 10.92
N PRO A 17 -18.78 -13.14 12.16
CA PRO A 17 -19.38 -11.86 12.47
C PRO A 17 -18.36 -10.72 12.42
N MET A 18 -18.17 -10.07 11.27
CA MET A 18 -17.43 -8.82 11.19
C MET A 18 -18.11 -7.77 12.07
N THR A 19 -17.33 -7.11 12.95
CA THR A 19 -17.83 -6.15 13.92
C THR A 19 -17.39 -4.73 13.60
N TYR A 20 -18.25 -3.76 13.87
CA TYR A 20 -18.04 -2.36 13.50
C TYR A 20 -18.46 -1.45 14.65
N ARG A 21 -17.74 -0.35 14.83
CA ARG A 21 -18.26 0.80 15.56
C ARG A 21 -19.49 1.32 14.82
N GLU A 22 -20.56 1.74 15.54
CA GLU A 22 -21.78 2.25 14.92
C GLU A 22 -21.52 3.35 13.87
N THR A 23 -20.62 4.28 14.17
CA THR A 23 -20.25 5.39 13.26
C THR A 23 -19.51 4.92 12.00
N ALA A 24 -18.94 3.73 11.99
CA ALA A 24 -18.25 3.14 10.87
C ALA A 24 -19.16 2.22 10.00
N MET A 25 -20.43 2.05 10.39
CA MET A 25 -21.35 1.17 9.67
C MET A 25 -22.72 1.79 9.42
N LEU A 26 -23.23 2.62 10.33
CA LEU A 26 -24.62 3.10 10.26
C LEU A 26 -24.74 4.46 9.59
N ALA A 27 -25.62 4.55 8.60
CA ALA A 27 -25.99 5.79 7.93
C ALA A 27 -27.51 5.91 7.79
N ASN A 28 -27.97 7.13 7.59
CA ASN A 28 -29.36 7.44 7.26
C ASN A 28 -29.45 8.42 6.08
N ALA A 29 -30.67 8.79 5.69
CA ALA A 29 -30.87 9.68 4.54
C ALA A 29 -30.24 11.07 4.69
N LYS A 30 -29.98 11.53 5.93
CA LYS A 30 -29.36 12.82 6.23
C LYS A 30 -27.85 12.76 6.42
N SER A 31 -27.26 11.55 6.40
CA SER A 31 -25.82 11.38 6.52
C SER A 31 -25.09 12.04 5.35
N SER A 32 -23.98 12.72 5.63
CA SER A 32 -23.15 13.39 4.63
C SER A 32 -22.56 12.38 3.62
N LEU A 33 -22.17 12.85 2.45
CA LEU A 33 -21.49 12.02 1.46
C LEU A 33 -20.16 11.49 2.02
N SER A 34 -19.41 12.32 2.76
CA SER A 34 -18.16 11.89 3.41
C SER A 34 -18.42 10.73 4.39
N SER A 35 -19.47 10.81 5.23
CA SER A 35 -19.82 9.70 6.13
C SER A 35 -20.16 8.41 5.36
N LYS A 36 -20.91 8.54 4.25
CA LYS A 36 -21.27 7.39 3.42
C LYS A 36 -20.06 6.76 2.74
N ARG A 37 -19.14 7.59 2.23
CA ARG A 37 -17.86 7.13 1.67
C ARG A 37 -17.06 6.36 2.71
N GLN A 38 -16.87 6.94 3.91
CA GLN A 38 -16.13 6.29 5.00
C GLN A 38 -16.74 4.93 5.38
N ILE A 39 -18.07 4.84 5.48
CA ILE A 39 -18.77 3.58 5.78
C ILE A 39 -18.53 2.55 4.66
N ALA A 40 -18.64 2.97 3.39
CA ALA A 40 -18.39 2.06 2.26
C ALA A 40 -16.95 1.55 2.25
N LEU A 41 -15.96 2.43 2.51
CA LEU A 41 -14.56 2.05 2.61
C LEU A 41 -14.34 1.04 3.74
N VAL A 42 -14.80 1.32 4.96
CA VAL A 42 -14.61 0.42 6.10
C VAL A 42 -15.27 -0.94 5.85
N ILE A 43 -16.49 -0.99 5.32
CA ILE A 43 -17.16 -2.26 4.99
C ILE A 43 -16.37 -3.04 3.92
N ALA A 44 -15.85 -2.36 2.92
CA ALA A 44 -15.03 -2.98 1.87
C ALA A 44 -13.69 -3.48 2.43
N HIS A 45 -13.07 -2.75 3.35
CA HIS A 45 -11.86 -3.11 4.07
C HIS A 45 -12.03 -4.44 4.82
N GLU A 46 -13.01 -4.51 5.73
CA GLU A 46 -13.27 -5.72 6.50
C GLU A 46 -13.69 -6.90 5.62
N THR A 47 -14.34 -6.63 4.50
CA THR A 47 -14.67 -7.66 3.52
C THR A 47 -13.42 -8.17 2.81
N ALA A 48 -12.49 -7.30 2.45
CA ALA A 48 -11.23 -7.69 1.82
C ALA A 48 -10.37 -8.57 2.73
N HIS A 49 -10.39 -8.33 4.02
CA HIS A 49 -9.72 -9.18 5.01
C HIS A 49 -10.18 -10.63 5.01
N GLN A 50 -11.34 -10.96 4.47
CA GLN A 50 -11.77 -12.36 4.36
C GLN A 50 -10.83 -13.18 3.47
N TRP A 51 -10.08 -12.52 2.58
CA TRP A 51 -8.99 -13.11 1.80
C TRP A 51 -7.63 -12.75 2.38
N PHE A 52 -7.38 -11.44 2.59
CA PHE A 52 -6.12 -10.89 3.07
C PHE A 52 -6.13 -10.76 4.60
N GLY A 53 -5.74 -11.80 5.29
CA GLY A 53 -5.73 -11.88 6.75
C GLY A 53 -6.46 -13.12 7.28
N ASN A 54 -7.62 -13.46 6.71
CA ASN A 54 -8.42 -14.59 7.16
C ASN A 54 -8.12 -15.85 6.35
N LEU A 55 -8.46 -15.90 5.06
CA LEU A 55 -8.19 -17.09 4.24
C LEU A 55 -6.70 -17.43 4.18
N VAL A 56 -5.87 -16.42 4.01
CA VAL A 56 -4.41 -16.50 4.10
C VAL A 56 -3.94 -15.46 5.10
N THR A 57 -3.26 -15.90 6.16
CA THR A 57 -2.82 -15.06 7.27
C THR A 57 -1.30 -14.88 7.22
N MET A 58 -0.81 -13.71 7.54
CA MET A 58 0.63 -13.50 7.74
C MET A 58 1.19 -14.49 8.77
N ARG A 59 2.44 -14.93 8.60
CA ARG A 59 3.09 -15.85 9.54
C ARG A 59 3.42 -15.17 10.86
N TRP A 60 3.81 -13.90 10.80
CA TRP A 60 4.13 -13.08 11.95
C TRP A 60 3.83 -11.60 11.66
N TRP A 61 3.82 -10.80 12.68
CA TRP A 61 3.40 -9.40 12.67
C TRP A 61 4.30 -8.45 11.85
N ASP A 62 5.54 -8.84 11.56
CA ASP A 62 6.43 -8.07 10.68
C ASP A 62 5.88 -7.93 9.23
N ASP A 63 5.03 -8.85 8.81
CA ASP A 63 4.30 -8.81 7.55
C ASP A 63 2.83 -8.34 7.69
N LEU A 64 2.51 -7.48 8.69
CA LEU A 64 1.16 -6.93 8.88
C LEU A 64 0.59 -6.28 7.61
N TRP A 65 1.44 -5.77 6.75
CA TRP A 65 1.09 -5.20 5.46
C TRP A 65 0.39 -6.20 4.51
N LEU A 66 0.64 -7.50 4.62
CA LEU A 66 -0.08 -8.54 3.85
C LEU A 66 -1.58 -8.53 4.16
N ASN A 67 -1.97 -8.12 5.36
CA ASN A 67 -3.35 -7.94 5.76
C ASN A 67 -3.80 -6.50 5.45
N GLU A 68 -3.28 -5.52 6.16
CA GLU A 68 -3.78 -4.16 6.22
C GLU A 68 -3.57 -3.34 4.94
N SER A 69 -2.37 -3.42 4.35
CA SER A 69 -2.09 -2.66 3.13
C SER A 69 -2.92 -3.15 1.94
N PHE A 70 -3.14 -4.47 1.87
CA PHE A 70 -4.02 -5.04 0.85
C PHE A 70 -5.48 -4.70 1.09
N ALA A 71 -5.98 -4.83 2.31
CA ALA A 71 -7.36 -4.48 2.64
C ALA A 71 -7.63 -3.01 2.31
N THR A 72 -6.71 -2.11 2.68
CA THR A 72 -6.81 -0.68 2.35
C THR A 72 -6.78 -0.42 0.83
N MET A 73 -5.92 -1.08 0.06
CA MET A 73 -5.97 -0.93 -1.40
C MET A 73 -7.29 -1.44 -1.98
N MET A 74 -7.77 -2.60 -1.51
CA MET A 74 -8.99 -3.23 -2.00
C MET A 74 -10.26 -2.44 -1.66
N GLU A 75 -10.31 -1.76 -0.51
CA GLU A 75 -11.45 -0.91 -0.17
C GLU A 75 -11.64 0.22 -1.19
N TYR A 76 -10.54 0.87 -1.62
CA TYR A 76 -10.59 1.92 -2.65
C TYR A 76 -10.96 1.35 -4.02
N LEU A 77 -10.43 0.20 -4.41
CA LEU A 77 -10.79 -0.48 -5.65
C LEU A 77 -12.27 -0.85 -5.68
N ALA A 78 -12.79 -1.39 -4.59
CA ALA A 78 -14.19 -1.77 -4.48
C ALA A 78 -15.11 -0.53 -4.49
N ALA A 79 -14.79 0.50 -3.70
CA ALA A 79 -15.58 1.72 -3.65
C ALA A 79 -15.62 2.44 -4.99
N ASP A 80 -14.50 2.50 -5.71
CA ASP A 80 -14.42 3.08 -7.07
C ASP A 80 -15.29 2.30 -8.07
N SER A 81 -15.27 0.98 -7.98
CA SER A 81 -16.07 0.12 -8.85
C SER A 81 -17.58 0.24 -8.60
N PHE A 82 -18.00 0.34 -7.33
CA PHE A 82 -19.42 0.44 -6.98
C PHE A 82 -19.99 1.86 -7.10
N TYR A 83 -19.13 2.87 -6.89
CA TYR A 83 -19.52 4.27 -6.84
C TYR A 83 -18.56 5.16 -7.67
N PRO A 84 -18.49 4.98 -9.00
CA PRO A 84 -17.51 5.68 -9.86
C PRO A 84 -17.65 7.22 -9.77
N ASP A 85 -18.85 7.74 -9.53
CA ASP A 85 -19.11 9.18 -9.39
C ASP A 85 -18.54 9.78 -8.08
N TRP A 86 -18.05 8.94 -7.17
CA TRP A 86 -17.48 9.45 -5.92
C TRP A 86 -16.06 9.93 -6.04
N ASN A 87 -15.34 9.62 -7.13
CA ASN A 87 -13.94 9.99 -7.34
C ASN A 87 -13.06 9.59 -6.16
N ILE A 88 -13.21 8.37 -5.68
CA ILE A 88 -12.64 7.94 -4.38
C ILE A 88 -11.10 7.91 -4.39
N TRP A 89 -10.47 7.71 -5.56
CA TRP A 89 -9.01 7.80 -5.69
C TRP A 89 -8.46 9.22 -5.58
N GLU A 90 -9.25 10.25 -5.93
CA GLU A 90 -8.88 11.63 -5.68
C GLU A 90 -8.91 11.92 -4.17
N GLU A 91 -9.92 11.37 -3.46
CA GLU A 91 -9.99 11.46 -2.00
C GLU A 91 -8.80 10.74 -1.33
N PHE A 92 -8.43 9.55 -1.81
CA PHE A 92 -7.21 8.87 -1.38
C PHE A 92 -5.97 9.77 -1.57
N ALA A 93 -5.83 10.40 -2.74
CA ALA A 93 -4.66 11.22 -3.06
C ALA A 93 -4.53 12.44 -2.15
N VAL A 94 -5.64 13.12 -1.80
CA VAL A 94 -5.62 14.35 -0.99
C VAL A 94 -5.62 14.08 0.53
N ASN A 95 -6.08 12.93 0.98
CA ASN A 95 -6.13 12.56 2.39
C ASN A 95 -5.02 11.57 2.74
N GLU A 96 -5.18 10.32 2.35
CA GLU A 96 -4.30 9.21 2.76
C GLU A 96 -2.87 9.37 2.22
N ALA A 97 -2.73 9.70 0.94
CA ALA A 97 -1.40 9.85 0.35
C ALA A 97 -0.63 11.03 0.95
N ILE A 98 -1.29 12.17 1.22
CA ILE A 98 -0.64 13.31 1.86
C ILE A 98 -0.30 13.02 3.31
N LEU A 99 -1.19 12.34 4.06
CA LEU A 99 -0.91 11.90 5.42
C LEU A 99 0.33 11.00 5.45
N SER A 100 0.36 10.02 4.56
CA SER A 100 1.49 9.10 4.39
C SER A 100 2.80 9.85 4.08
N LEU A 101 2.81 10.73 3.08
CA LEU A 101 4.00 11.48 2.70
C LEU A 101 4.53 12.38 3.83
N ARG A 102 3.63 13.03 4.58
CA ARG A 102 4.02 13.86 5.73
C ARG A 102 4.65 13.04 6.85
N ARG A 103 4.07 11.88 7.16
CA ARG A 103 4.57 10.98 8.20
C ARG A 103 5.90 10.36 7.82
N ASP A 104 6.00 9.88 6.58
CA ASP A 104 7.15 9.17 6.04
C ASP A 104 8.37 10.09 5.73
N ALA A 105 8.15 11.41 5.71
CA ALA A 105 9.20 12.42 5.57
C ALA A 105 9.96 12.73 6.87
N ILE A 106 9.55 12.16 8.01
CA ILE A 106 10.18 12.41 9.32
C ILE A 106 11.34 11.43 9.51
N ASP A 107 12.54 11.91 9.88
CA ASP A 107 13.65 11.02 10.19
C ASP A 107 13.32 10.16 11.42
N GLY A 108 13.60 8.86 11.33
CA GLY A 108 13.28 7.90 12.39
C GLY A 108 11.89 7.26 12.29
N VAL A 109 11.08 7.58 11.27
CA VAL A 109 9.83 6.84 11.01
C VAL A 109 10.09 5.37 10.72
N GLN A 110 9.14 4.51 11.06
CA GLN A 110 9.19 3.09 10.75
C GLN A 110 8.97 2.79 9.24
N SER A 111 9.46 1.66 8.78
CA SER A 111 9.15 1.10 7.46
C SER A 111 7.80 0.38 7.47
N VAL A 112 7.28 0.02 6.30
CA VAL A 112 6.03 -0.76 6.18
C VAL A 112 6.24 -2.19 6.70
N HIS A 113 7.35 -2.82 6.31
CA HIS A 113 7.80 -4.07 6.91
C HIS A 113 8.76 -3.74 8.05
N ILE A 114 8.40 -4.06 9.28
CA ILE A 114 9.18 -3.78 10.48
C ILE A 114 9.33 -5.05 11.31
N PRO A 115 10.56 -5.46 11.70
CA PRO A 115 10.74 -6.61 12.56
C PRO A 115 10.01 -6.44 13.89
N VAL A 116 9.24 -7.46 14.29
CA VAL A 116 8.53 -7.53 15.58
C VAL A 116 9.10 -8.70 16.37
N HIS A 117 9.74 -8.39 17.51
CA HIS A 117 10.43 -9.37 18.32
C HIS A 117 9.66 -9.75 19.58
N HIS A 118 8.73 -8.91 20.01
CA HIS A 118 7.93 -9.13 21.21
C HIS A 118 6.46 -8.71 21.00
N PRO A 119 5.48 -9.42 21.60
CA PRO A 119 4.06 -9.06 21.49
C PRO A 119 3.71 -7.63 21.94
N ASP A 120 4.43 -7.06 22.89
CA ASP A 120 4.22 -5.68 23.36
C ASP A 120 4.50 -4.62 22.26
N GLU A 121 5.23 -4.97 21.22
CA GLU A 121 5.53 -4.09 20.08
C GLU A 121 4.37 -4.02 19.09
N ILE A 122 3.45 -5.02 19.09
CA ILE A 122 2.38 -5.15 18.09
C ILE A 122 1.51 -3.89 18.01
N GLY A 123 1.13 -3.31 19.16
CA GLY A 123 0.31 -2.11 19.19
C GLY A 123 0.94 -0.90 18.49
N THR A 124 2.26 -0.88 18.30
CA THR A 124 2.99 0.26 17.73
C THR A 124 3.08 0.21 16.20
N ILE A 125 2.85 -0.95 15.59
CA ILE A 125 3.00 -1.14 14.14
C ILE A 125 1.74 -0.78 13.35
N PHE A 126 0.59 -0.60 14.00
CA PHE A 126 -0.66 -0.14 13.38
C PHE A 126 -0.65 1.38 13.13
N ASP A 127 0.37 1.87 12.41
CA ASP A 127 0.45 3.28 12.01
C ASP A 127 -0.38 3.51 10.73
N GLY A 128 -1.49 4.25 10.86
CA GLY A 128 -2.42 4.52 9.77
C GLY A 128 -1.77 5.16 8.54
N ALA A 129 -0.74 6.00 8.75
CA ALA A 129 -0.02 6.63 7.65
C ALA A 129 0.97 5.68 6.94
N ILE A 130 1.50 4.67 7.63
CA ILE A 130 2.57 3.82 7.12
C ILE A 130 2.01 2.46 6.64
N VAL A 131 1.52 1.60 7.54
CA VAL A 131 1.07 0.26 7.13
C VAL A 131 -0.22 0.31 6.31
N TYR A 132 -1.11 1.27 6.57
CA TYR A 132 -2.35 1.45 5.80
C TYR A 132 -2.11 2.31 4.55
N ALA A 133 -1.91 3.61 4.68
CA ALA A 133 -1.88 4.56 3.57
C ALA A 133 -0.67 4.37 2.62
N LYS A 134 0.57 4.37 3.14
CA LYS A 134 1.76 4.08 2.33
C LYS A 134 1.70 2.67 1.78
N GLY A 135 1.34 1.70 2.61
CA GLY A 135 1.21 0.31 2.20
C GLY A 135 0.24 0.12 1.03
N ALA A 136 -0.98 0.67 1.12
CA ALA A 136 -1.96 0.62 0.03
C ALA A 136 -1.44 1.29 -1.26
N ARG A 137 -0.74 2.42 -1.14
CA ARG A 137 -0.10 3.08 -2.27
C ARG A 137 0.93 2.18 -2.95
N LEU A 138 1.74 1.48 -2.16
CA LEU A 138 2.74 0.54 -2.68
C LEU A 138 2.08 -0.67 -3.35
N MET A 139 0.98 -1.19 -2.80
CA MET A 139 0.24 -2.29 -3.42
C MET A 139 -0.40 -1.86 -4.75
N ASN A 140 -0.94 -0.65 -4.84
CA ASN A 140 -1.45 -0.11 -6.10
C ASN A 140 -0.32 0.16 -7.12
N MET A 141 0.85 0.62 -6.68
CA MET A 141 2.05 0.72 -7.51
C MET A 141 2.47 -0.65 -8.05
N LEU A 142 2.48 -1.68 -7.20
CA LEU A 142 2.79 -3.05 -7.59
C LEU A 142 1.79 -3.59 -8.63
N ARG A 143 0.48 -3.35 -8.44
CA ARG A 143 -0.56 -3.71 -9.41
C ARG A 143 -0.26 -3.10 -10.79
N ASN A 144 0.09 -1.81 -10.83
CA ASN A 144 0.48 -1.14 -12.08
C ASN A 144 1.80 -1.68 -12.65
N TYR A 145 2.75 -2.03 -11.80
CA TYR A 145 4.04 -2.59 -12.22
C TYR A 145 3.87 -3.94 -12.91
N VAL A 146 3.14 -4.88 -12.30
CA VAL A 146 2.96 -6.23 -12.86
C VAL A 146 1.93 -6.25 -13.99
N GLY A 147 0.95 -5.36 -13.95
CA GLY A 147 -0.20 -5.28 -14.85
C GLY A 147 -1.42 -6.01 -14.31
N GLU A 148 -2.60 -5.54 -14.70
CA GLU A 148 -3.90 -5.97 -14.14
C GLU A 148 -4.13 -7.48 -14.20
N GLU A 149 -3.93 -8.09 -15.36
CA GLU A 149 -4.19 -9.52 -15.56
C GLU A 149 -3.21 -10.41 -14.79
N ALA A 150 -1.92 -10.02 -14.76
CA ALA A 150 -0.91 -10.73 -13.98
C ALA A 150 -1.14 -10.57 -12.47
N PHE A 151 -1.61 -9.39 -12.04
CA PHE A 151 -1.96 -9.16 -10.64
C PHE A 151 -3.13 -10.06 -10.21
N LYS A 152 -4.21 -10.10 -10.99
CA LYS A 152 -5.38 -10.97 -10.72
C LYS A 152 -5.01 -12.46 -10.68
N SER A 153 -4.31 -12.94 -11.72
CA SER A 153 -3.93 -14.35 -11.81
C SER A 153 -2.92 -14.75 -10.72
N GLY A 154 -1.97 -13.87 -10.41
CA GLY A 154 -1.01 -14.10 -9.33
C GLY A 154 -1.67 -14.18 -7.96
N LEU A 155 -2.63 -13.30 -7.67
CA LEU A 155 -3.42 -13.36 -6.43
C LEU A 155 -4.30 -14.63 -6.38
N ALA A 156 -4.96 -14.99 -7.48
CA ALA A 156 -5.75 -16.23 -7.53
C ALA A 156 -4.89 -17.46 -7.20
N ASN A 157 -3.72 -17.58 -7.82
CA ASN A 157 -2.78 -18.67 -7.56
C ASN A 157 -2.26 -18.66 -6.11
N TYR A 158 -2.00 -17.45 -5.56
CA TYR A 158 -1.58 -17.30 -4.17
C TYR A 158 -2.65 -17.78 -3.20
N PHE A 159 -3.90 -17.35 -3.36
CA PHE A 159 -5.00 -17.79 -2.50
C PHE A 159 -5.32 -19.29 -2.67
N GLU A 160 -5.31 -19.84 -3.88
CA GLU A 160 -5.52 -21.26 -4.11
C GLU A 160 -4.46 -22.09 -3.38
N LYS A 161 -3.19 -21.67 -3.50
CA LYS A 161 -2.06 -22.41 -2.91
C LYS A 161 -2.01 -22.33 -1.39
N PHE A 162 -2.34 -21.20 -0.82
CA PHE A 162 -2.13 -20.92 0.60
C PHE A 162 -3.41 -20.78 1.42
N ALA A 163 -4.57 -21.15 0.86
CA ALA A 163 -5.84 -21.16 1.59
C ALA A 163 -5.71 -21.87 2.94
N TYR A 164 -6.16 -21.23 4.01
CA TYR A 164 -6.09 -21.70 5.41
C TYR A 164 -4.66 -21.92 5.95
N GLN A 165 -3.68 -21.22 5.39
CA GLN A 165 -2.28 -21.31 5.78
C GLN A 165 -1.71 -19.92 6.11
N ASN A 166 -0.48 -19.93 6.64
CA ASN A 166 0.28 -18.71 6.94
C ASN A 166 1.37 -18.49 5.88
N THR A 167 1.60 -17.22 5.53
CA THR A 167 2.58 -16.82 4.50
C THR A 167 3.47 -15.69 4.99
N VAL A 168 4.57 -15.48 4.26
CA VAL A 168 5.44 -14.32 4.34
C VAL A 168 5.40 -13.56 3.01
N GLY A 169 5.91 -12.34 2.98
CA GLY A 169 5.92 -11.51 1.76
C GLY A 169 6.49 -12.22 0.53
N ASP A 170 7.55 -13.03 0.69
CA ASP A 170 8.17 -13.78 -0.41
C ASP A 170 7.23 -14.79 -1.07
N ASP A 171 6.25 -15.33 -0.35
CA ASP A 171 5.26 -16.24 -0.94
C ASP A 171 4.38 -15.53 -1.96
N LEU A 172 3.96 -14.30 -1.63
CA LEU A 172 3.20 -13.45 -2.54
C LEU A 172 4.07 -12.98 -3.72
N TRP A 173 5.32 -12.56 -3.45
CA TRP A 173 6.23 -12.13 -4.51
C TRP A 173 6.47 -13.23 -5.54
N ARG A 174 6.64 -14.47 -5.10
CA ARG A 174 6.79 -15.64 -6.01
C ARG A 174 5.56 -15.84 -6.88
N ALA A 175 4.34 -15.71 -6.34
CA ALA A 175 3.11 -15.87 -7.12
C ALA A 175 2.96 -14.76 -8.18
N LEU A 176 3.20 -13.51 -7.80
CA LEU A 176 3.12 -12.37 -8.72
C LEU A 176 4.25 -12.37 -9.77
N SER A 177 5.46 -12.78 -9.38
CA SER A 177 6.58 -12.92 -10.32
C SER A 177 6.32 -14.00 -11.36
N ALA A 178 5.78 -15.16 -10.94
CA ALA A 178 5.40 -16.24 -11.85
C ALA A 178 4.31 -15.81 -12.84
N ALA A 179 3.33 -15.01 -12.39
CA ALA A 179 2.25 -14.53 -13.24
C ALA A 179 2.67 -13.42 -14.21
N SER A 180 3.61 -12.55 -13.80
CA SER A 180 4.00 -11.36 -14.58
C SER A 180 5.30 -11.53 -15.38
N GLY A 181 6.12 -12.53 -15.06
CA GLY A 181 7.48 -12.65 -15.59
C GLY A 181 8.46 -11.59 -15.10
N LYS A 182 8.12 -10.83 -14.04
CA LYS A 182 8.94 -9.75 -13.48
C LYS A 182 9.52 -10.15 -12.12
N ASP A 183 10.68 -9.60 -11.76
CA ASP A 183 11.25 -9.74 -10.43
C ASP A 183 10.55 -8.78 -9.45
N VAL A 184 9.46 -9.26 -8.86
CA VAL A 184 8.64 -8.48 -7.92
C VAL A 184 9.35 -8.32 -6.59
N ALA A 185 10.09 -9.33 -6.12
CA ALA A 185 10.79 -9.28 -4.84
C ALA A 185 11.81 -8.14 -4.81
N SER A 186 12.72 -8.11 -5.79
CA SER A 186 13.75 -7.06 -5.88
C SER A 186 13.13 -5.67 -6.05
N PHE A 187 12.02 -5.55 -6.79
CA PHE A 187 11.33 -4.29 -6.95
C PHE A 187 10.71 -3.78 -5.64
N MET A 188 10.07 -4.65 -4.86
CA MET A 188 9.33 -4.26 -3.66
C MET A 188 10.17 -4.15 -2.39
N GLU A 189 11.33 -4.81 -2.32
CA GLU A 189 12.15 -4.88 -1.10
C GLU A 189 12.49 -3.50 -0.53
N SER A 190 13.01 -2.61 -1.37
CA SER A 190 13.38 -1.26 -0.92
C SER A 190 12.18 -0.44 -0.46
N TRP A 191 11.02 -0.59 -1.12
CA TRP A 191 9.81 0.14 -0.78
C TRP A 191 9.21 -0.28 0.56
N LEU A 192 9.28 -1.56 0.90
CA LEU A 192 8.73 -2.08 2.15
C LEU A 192 9.69 -1.96 3.32
N LYS A 193 10.98 -2.24 3.11
CA LYS A 193 11.98 -2.31 4.19
C LYS A 193 12.68 -0.98 4.49
N GLN A 194 12.59 0.02 3.60
CA GLN A 194 13.16 1.33 3.83
C GLN A 194 12.07 2.33 4.19
N PRO A 195 12.20 3.05 5.33
CA PRO A 195 11.34 4.21 5.61
C PRO A 195 11.73 5.39 4.72
N GLY A 196 10.78 6.29 4.50
CA GLY A 196 10.95 7.44 3.61
C GLY A 196 10.56 7.14 2.16
N TYR A 197 10.68 8.15 1.34
CA TYR A 197 10.40 8.08 -0.10
C TYR A 197 11.37 8.97 -0.88
N PRO A 198 11.58 8.68 -2.19
CA PRO A 198 12.45 9.46 -3.04
C PRO A 198 11.76 10.70 -3.60
N VAL A 199 12.55 11.75 -3.82
CA VAL A 199 12.25 12.82 -4.77
C VAL A 199 13.14 12.62 -5.99
N VAL A 200 12.58 12.75 -7.18
CA VAL A 200 13.30 12.72 -8.45
C VAL A 200 13.52 14.15 -8.92
N GLU A 201 14.78 14.50 -9.12
CA GLU A 201 15.18 15.74 -9.77
C GLU A 201 15.47 15.45 -11.23
N ALA A 202 14.91 16.26 -12.12
CA ALA A 202 15.12 16.19 -13.58
C ALA A 202 15.78 17.48 -14.04
N ASP A 203 16.97 17.36 -14.62
CA ASP A 203 17.75 18.48 -15.16
C ASP A 203 18.02 18.22 -16.65
N TYR A 204 17.58 19.14 -17.51
CA TYR A 204 17.70 19.01 -18.95
C TYR A 204 18.60 20.11 -19.51
N ASP A 205 19.64 19.69 -20.22
CA ASP A 205 20.55 20.57 -20.92
C ASP A 205 21.02 19.97 -22.26
N ASN A 206 20.88 20.74 -23.36
CA ASN A 206 21.41 20.41 -24.67
C ASN A 206 21.17 18.95 -25.16
N GLY A 207 19.93 18.47 -25.06
CA GLY A 207 19.54 17.12 -25.48
C GLY A 207 19.88 16.03 -24.46
N LYS A 208 20.39 16.38 -23.29
CA LYS A 208 20.69 15.43 -22.21
C LYS A 208 19.78 15.66 -21.01
N LEU A 209 19.14 14.59 -20.55
CA LEU A 209 18.31 14.59 -19.35
C LEU A 209 19.05 13.82 -18.25
N LYS A 210 19.36 14.53 -17.18
CA LYS A 210 19.85 13.91 -15.94
C LYS A 210 18.67 13.68 -15.01
N LEU A 211 18.48 12.44 -14.60
CA LEU A 211 17.55 12.08 -13.54
C LEU A 211 18.35 11.66 -12.31
N SER A 212 18.01 12.20 -11.15
CA SER A 212 18.63 11.81 -9.88
C SER A 212 17.58 11.66 -8.79
N GLN A 213 17.82 10.75 -7.85
CA GLN A 213 16.92 10.54 -6.72
C GLN A 213 17.63 10.78 -5.40
N SER A 214 16.88 11.33 -4.44
CA SER A 214 17.30 11.51 -3.06
C SER A 214 16.13 11.30 -2.12
N GLN A 215 16.38 10.85 -0.89
CA GLN A 215 15.32 10.76 0.12
C GLN A 215 14.82 12.15 0.49
N PHE A 216 13.51 12.33 0.56
CA PHE A 216 12.88 13.55 1.04
C PHE A 216 12.78 13.56 2.56
N PHE A 217 13.00 14.73 3.16
CA PHE A 217 12.79 14.97 4.59
C PHE A 217 12.06 16.29 4.83
N ILE A 218 11.17 16.30 5.82
CA ILE A 218 10.66 17.55 6.42
C ILE A 218 11.58 17.88 7.59
N GLY A 219 12.29 19.04 7.50
CA GLY A 219 13.26 19.45 8.50
C GLY A 219 14.63 18.78 8.32
N GLU A 220 15.36 18.65 9.42
CA GLU A 220 16.69 18.05 9.41
C GLU A 220 16.60 16.52 9.34
N GLY A 221 17.05 15.95 8.23
CA GLY A 221 17.13 14.50 8.02
C GLY A 221 18.55 14.07 7.70
N LYS A 222 18.94 12.88 8.15
CA LYS A 222 20.23 12.26 7.80
C LYS A 222 20.09 11.45 6.54
N ASN A 223 20.62 11.94 5.42
CA ASN A 223 20.66 11.18 4.17
C ASN A 223 21.42 9.85 4.37
N LYS A 224 20.69 8.72 4.34
CA LYS A 224 21.23 7.37 4.53
C LYS A 224 21.63 6.72 3.21
N LYS A 225 21.75 7.47 2.12
CA LYS A 225 22.09 6.99 0.76
C LYS A 225 21.14 5.92 0.24
N ARG A 226 19.86 5.97 0.65
CA ARG A 226 18.82 5.06 0.19
C ARG A 226 18.49 5.32 -1.28
N VAL A 227 18.18 4.24 -1.99
CA VAL A 227 17.75 4.25 -3.39
C VAL A 227 16.52 3.37 -3.51
N TRP A 228 15.56 3.78 -4.33
CA TRP A 228 14.33 3.04 -4.64
C TRP A 228 14.23 2.77 -6.13
N PRO A 229 13.68 1.63 -6.55
CA PRO A 229 13.31 1.41 -7.94
C PRO A 229 12.03 2.18 -8.26
N ILE A 230 12.18 3.33 -8.92
CA ILE A 230 11.08 4.25 -9.22
C ILE A 230 10.55 3.98 -10.62
N LEU A 231 9.25 3.70 -10.75
CA LEU A 231 8.60 3.58 -12.04
C LEU A 231 8.52 4.94 -12.72
N LEU A 232 9.13 5.03 -13.91
CA LEU A 232 9.08 6.22 -14.76
C LEU A 232 8.05 5.99 -15.87
N ASN A 233 6.97 6.77 -15.85
CA ASN A 233 5.93 6.70 -16.86
C ASN A 233 6.15 7.79 -17.92
N ALA A 234 7.25 7.65 -18.68
CA ALA A 234 7.66 8.60 -19.70
C ALA A 234 7.19 8.19 -21.10
N ASN A 235 6.83 9.16 -21.93
CA ASN A 235 6.45 8.95 -23.31
C ASN A 235 7.64 8.92 -24.29
N ASN A 236 8.86 9.22 -23.84
CA ASN A 236 10.08 9.09 -24.62
C ASN A 236 10.72 7.70 -24.39
N PRO A 237 10.96 6.91 -25.46
CA PRO A 237 11.49 5.54 -25.33
C PRO A 237 12.94 5.47 -24.84
N ASN A 238 13.70 6.57 -24.91
CA ASN A 238 15.07 6.62 -24.40
C ASN A 238 15.11 6.69 -22.86
N ILE A 239 14.01 7.12 -22.21
CA ILE A 239 13.93 7.15 -20.75
C ILE A 239 13.62 5.72 -20.26
N PRO A 240 14.43 5.17 -19.34
CA PRO A 240 14.20 3.83 -18.80
C PRO A 240 12.86 3.76 -18.06
N LYS A 241 12.24 2.59 -18.03
CA LYS A 241 10.99 2.38 -17.33
C LYS A 241 11.14 2.44 -15.80
N ILE A 242 12.34 2.17 -15.30
CA ILE A 242 12.66 2.16 -13.88
C ILE A 242 13.94 2.96 -13.66
N LEU A 243 13.93 3.84 -12.66
CA LEU A 243 15.11 4.50 -12.11
C LEU A 243 15.48 3.77 -10.81
N ASP A 244 16.45 2.88 -10.86
CA ASP A 244 16.95 2.09 -9.72
C ASP A 244 18.38 2.47 -9.29
N GLU A 245 18.96 3.45 -9.98
CA GLU A 245 20.23 4.06 -9.64
C GLU A 245 20.04 5.43 -8.97
N LYS A 246 21.08 5.89 -8.27
CA LYS A 246 21.07 7.23 -7.66
C LYS A 246 20.95 8.34 -8.70
N SER A 247 21.50 8.14 -9.87
CA SER A 247 21.46 9.11 -10.97
C SER A 247 21.77 8.44 -12.30
N ILE A 248 21.04 8.81 -13.35
CA ILE A 248 21.27 8.39 -14.72
C ILE A 248 21.34 9.61 -15.65
N MET A 249 21.99 9.44 -16.79
CA MET A 249 22.01 10.41 -17.88
C MET A 249 21.38 9.76 -19.13
N VAL A 250 20.43 10.44 -19.73
CA VAL A 250 19.69 9.97 -20.92
C VAL A 250 19.86 10.99 -22.03
N GLU A 251 20.16 10.54 -23.24
CA GLU A 251 20.13 11.37 -24.45
C GLU A 251 18.71 11.35 -25.04
N LEU A 252 18.12 12.53 -25.24
CA LEU A 252 16.75 12.71 -25.74
C LEU A 252 16.71 13.13 -27.21
#